data_53c4afcca3a88fad19455aecdac2c929
#
_entry.id   53c4afcca3a88fad19455aecdac2c929
#
_cell.length_a   1.000
_cell.length_b   1.000
_cell.length_c   1.000
_cell.angle_alpha   90.00
_cell.angle_beta   90.00
_cell.angle_gamma   90.00
#
_symmetry.space_group_name_H-M   'P 1'
#
loop_
_entity.id
_entity.type
_entity.pdbx_description
1 polymer ?
#
loop_
_entity_poly.entity_id
_entity_poly.type
_entity_poly.pdbx_seq_one_letter_code
_entity_poly.pdbx_strand_id
1 'polypeptide(L)'
;MTARIAFLGDTLLGGDAQPVLDEHGTDHAIAGIRGLWADADLVVANHEGPLTVHDSPATKLDTGKKRYWYKGHPDSARTLAAAGVRMVSLANNHILDFGAEGLLDTMNALETAGITHCGAGENDDAAREPAVADVAGLRVGFLSVMQRYNMYVDDNAYATKDQPGPARLRPSRLAADIAALHERVDLCIVLVHWGRNYKDRTSLQEKLAHGMQQAGADLIIGHHPHIPHPVTILDGVPVVYSLGNAAFGTRGRYHDGRPPYGLIAIAEVERHRVTGLELHLIHVDNAIVNFQPQPAFDAEAQAYLRTLYDPVQLASLAPNLRVS
;
A
#
# COMPACT_ATOMS: atom_id res chain seq x y z
N MET A 1 20.52 10.97 12.16
CA MET A 1 19.39 11.60 11.45
C MET A 1 18.22 10.67 11.62
N THR A 2 17.08 11.18 11.98
CA THR A 2 15.84 10.42 12.16
C THR A 2 14.80 11.01 11.20
N ALA A 3 14.05 10.15 10.51
CA ALA A 3 12.97 10.56 9.63
C ALA A 3 11.66 9.87 10.04
N ARG A 4 10.52 10.49 9.72
CA ARG A 4 9.19 9.94 9.94
C ARG A 4 8.53 9.64 8.58
N ILE A 5 8.20 8.36 8.35
CA ILE A 5 7.57 7.91 7.10
C ILE A 5 6.19 7.34 7.42
N ALA A 6 5.15 7.96 6.87
CA ALA A 6 3.77 7.47 6.99
C ALA A 6 3.42 6.52 5.84
N PHE A 7 2.80 5.40 6.16
CA PHE A 7 2.32 4.41 5.22
C PHE A 7 0.80 4.30 5.32
N LEU A 8 0.13 4.56 4.21
CA LEU A 8 -1.31 4.43 4.05
C LEU A 8 -1.65 3.09 3.41
N GLY A 9 -2.81 2.53 3.76
CA GLY A 9 -3.35 1.34 3.14
C GLY A 9 -3.78 1.53 1.67
N ASP A 10 -4.64 0.63 1.21
CA ASP A 10 -5.15 0.64 -0.16
C ASP A 10 -5.94 1.93 -0.42
N THR A 11 -5.59 2.66 -1.48
CA THR A 11 -6.21 3.93 -1.88
C THR A 11 -6.73 3.85 -3.31
N LEU A 12 -7.96 4.34 -3.50
CA LEU A 12 -8.61 4.50 -4.81
C LEU A 12 -9.62 5.64 -4.71
N LEU A 13 -9.32 6.79 -5.27
CA LEU A 13 -10.24 7.93 -5.34
C LEU A 13 -11.09 7.82 -6.61
N GLY A 14 -12.10 6.96 -6.57
CA GLY A 14 -12.94 6.62 -7.71
C GLY A 14 -13.84 5.42 -7.41
N GLY A 15 -14.20 4.61 -8.42
CA GLY A 15 -15.04 3.44 -8.23
C GLY A 15 -16.44 3.78 -7.72
N ASP A 16 -16.93 3.08 -6.69
CA ASP A 16 -18.24 3.34 -6.07
C ASP A 16 -18.33 4.71 -5.38
N ALA A 17 -17.16 5.32 -5.06
CA ALA A 17 -17.09 6.66 -4.47
C ALA A 17 -17.38 7.78 -5.47
N GLN A 18 -17.29 7.53 -6.78
CA GLN A 18 -17.32 8.58 -7.80
C GLN A 18 -18.51 9.55 -7.65
N PRO A 19 -19.76 9.10 -7.41
CA PRO A 19 -20.88 10.03 -7.24
C PRO A 19 -20.73 10.98 -6.04
N VAL A 20 -20.11 10.49 -4.95
CA VAL A 20 -19.85 11.30 -3.74
C VAL A 20 -18.70 12.28 -4.00
N LEU A 21 -17.69 11.85 -4.74
CA LEU A 21 -16.56 12.70 -5.12
C LEU A 21 -16.96 13.78 -6.12
N ASP A 22 -17.90 13.50 -7.02
CA ASP A 22 -18.47 14.49 -7.95
C ASP A 22 -19.26 15.58 -7.20
N GLU A 23 -19.95 15.23 -6.10
CA GLU A 23 -20.70 16.15 -5.28
C GLU A 23 -19.83 16.98 -4.33
N HIS A 24 -18.86 16.34 -3.67
CA HIS A 24 -18.10 16.93 -2.57
C HIS A 24 -16.65 17.29 -2.93
N GLY A 25 -16.17 16.90 -4.11
CA GLY A 25 -14.79 16.99 -4.54
C GLY A 25 -13.94 15.79 -4.09
N THR A 26 -12.83 15.55 -4.80
CA THR A 26 -11.97 14.39 -4.56
C THR A 26 -11.24 14.44 -3.20
N ASP A 27 -11.05 15.63 -2.62
CA ASP A 27 -10.47 15.82 -1.27
C ASP A 27 -11.34 15.16 -0.18
N HIS A 28 -12.65 15.02 -0.40
CA HIS A 28 -13.57 14.36 0.52
C HIS A 28 -13.03 12.98 0.98
N ALA A 29 -12.49 12.19 0.05
CA ALA A 29 -12.02 10.84 0.35
C ALA A 29 -10.83 10.76 1.33
N ILE A 30 -10.11 11.85 1.56
CA ILE A 30 -8.89 11.84 2.37
C ILE A 30 -8.88 12.91 3.48
N ALA A 31 -9.79 13.89 3.41
CA ALA A 31 -9.85 15.03 4.31
C ALA A 31 -9.96 14.64 5.79
N GLY A 32 -10.74 13.59 6.10
CA GLY A 32 -10.98 13.15 7.47
C GLY A 32 -9.75 12.56 8.17
N ILE A 33 -8.77 12.06 7.42
CA ILE A 33 -7.62 11.32 7.97
C ILE A 33 -6.26 12.00 7.71
N ARG A 34 -6.17 12.97 6.80
CA ARG A 34 -4.88 13.58 6.42
C ARG A 34 -4.13 14.24 7.59
N GLY A 35 -4.82 14.61 8.64
CA GLY A 35 -4.20 15.16 9.86
C GLY A 35 -3.32 14.17 10.63
N LEU A 36 -3.53 12.85 10.42
CA LEU A 36 -2.80 11.80 11.14
C LEU A 36 -1.32 11.72 10.76
N TRP A 37 -0.93 12.23 9.61
CA TRP A 37 0.46 12.23 9.12
C TRP A 37 1.03 13.62 8.82
N ALA A 38 0.47 14.65 9.46
CA ALA A 38 0.86 16.04 9.19
C ALA A 38 2.34 16.34 9.50
N ASP A 39 2.96 15.56 10.38
CA ASP A 39 4.36 15.65 10.80
C ASP A 39 5.27 14.61 10.17
N ALA A 40 4.80 13.85 9.17
CA ALA A 40 5.63 12.91 8.43
C ALA A 40 6.49 13.63 7.38
N ASP A 41 7.74 13.21 7.27
CA ASP A 41 8.68 13.71 6.25
C ASP A 41 8.39 13.13 4.86
N LEU A 42 7.78 11.94 4.82
CA LEU A 42 7.34 11.27 3.58
C LEU A 42 6.03 10.51 3.83
N VAL A 43 5.11 10.60 2.88
CA VAL A 43 3.86 9.81 2.90
C VAL A 43 3.83 8.87 1.70
N VAL A 44 3.63 7.59 1.99
CA VAL A 44 3.61 6.47 1.02
C VAL A 44 2.23 5.81 1.04
N ALA A 45 1.66 5.47 -0.12
CA ALA A 45 0.39 4.76 -0.23
C ALA A 45 0.46 3.59 -1.23
N ASN A 46 -0.45 2.63 -1.14
CA ASN A 46 -0.73 1.71 -2.25
C ASN A 46 -1.87 2.29 -3.09
N HIS A 47 -1.59 2.70 -4.33
CA HIS A 47 -2.62 3.18 -5.24
C HIS A 47 -3.18 2.01 -6.04
N GLU A 48 -4.38 1.54 -5.67
CA GLU A 48 -4.94 0.28 -6.15
C GLU A 48 -5.98 0.49 -7.24
N GLY A 49 -5.52 0.70 -8.45
CA GLY A 49 -6.30 0.89 -9.66
C GLY A 49 -5.72 1.97 -10.56
N PRO A 50 -6.09 2.02 -11.84
CA PRO A 50 -5.61 3.04 -12.75
C PRO A 50 -6.28 4.40 -12.53
N LEU A 51 -5.53 5.46 -12.81
CA LEU A 51 -6.00 6.83 -12.97
C LEU A 51 -6.12 7.13 -14.46
N THR A 52 -7.31 6.99 -15.01
CA THR A 52 -7.53 7.13 -16.47
C THR A 52 -8.94 7.58 -16.80
N VAL A 53 -9.07 8.27 -17.91
CA VAL A 53 -10.36 8.56 -18.54
C VAL A 53 -10.78 7.49 -19.56
N HIS A 54 -9.90 6.52 -19.82
CA HIS A 54 -10.19 5.43 -20.73
C HIS A 54 -11.38 4.59 -20.25
N ASP A 55 -12.31 4.25 -21.14
CA ASP A 55 -13.58 3.61 -20.77
C ASP A 55 -13.66 2.11 -21.11
N SER A 56 -12.68 1.57 -21.82
CA SER A 56 -12.65 0.17 -22.19
C SER A 56 -11.92 -0.67 -21.15
N PRO A 57 -12.61 -1.42 -20.28
CA PRO A 57 -11.96 -2.25 -19.29
C PRO A 57 -11.22 -3.40 -19.96
N ALA A 58 -10.13 -3.83 -19.33
CA ALA A 58 -9.36 -4.99 -19.77
C ALA A 58 -10.21 -6.27 -19.72
N THR A 59 -10.01 -7.16 -20.69
CA THR A 59 -10.63 -8.47 -20.69
C THR A 59 -10.06 -9.34 -19.57
N LYS A 60 -10.93 -9.89 -18.73
CA LYS A 60 -10.57 -10.87 -17.69
C LYS A 60 -11.25 -12.20 -18.00
N LEU A 61 -10.53 -13.30 -17.79
CA LEU A 61 -11.08 -14.64 -18.03
C LEU A 61 -12.32 -14.89 -17.17
N ASP A 62 -13.37 -15.45 -17.77
CA ASP A 62 -14.54 -15.89 -17.04
C ASP A 62 -14.20 -17.17 -16.25
N THR A 63 -14.15 -17.01 -14.93
CA THR A 63 -13.89 -18.11 -13.97
C THR A 63 -15.13 -18.47 -13.16
N GLY A 64 -16.32 -17.93 -13.55
CA GLY A 64 -17.56 -18.04 -12.78
C GLY A 64 -17.55 -17.23 -11.49
N LYS A 65 -16.53 -16.42 -11.22
CA LYS A 65 -16.41 -15.52 -10.06
C LYS A 65 -16.65 -14.10 -10.50
N LYS A 66 -17.31 -13.31 -9.63
CA LYS A 66 -17.50 -11.88 -9.87
C LYS A 66 -16.16 -11.20 -10.05
N ARG A 67 -16.01 -10.44 -11.12
CA ARG A 67 -14.84 -9.62 -11.42
C ARG A 67 -15.21 -8.15 -11.20
N TYR A 68 -14.21 -7.36 -10.86
CA TYR A 68 -14.35 -5.94 -10.61
C TYR A 68 -13.32 -5.20 -11.47
N TRP A 69 -13.70 -4.02 -11.93
CA TRP A 69 -12.83 -3.07 -12.62
C TRP A 69 -12.92 -1.75 -11.88
N TYR A 70 -11.80 -1.26 -11.47
CA TYR A 70 -11.69 -0.02 -10.71
C TYR A 70 -10.90 1.01 -11.51
N LYS A 71 -11.31 2.27 -11.44
CA LYS A 71 -10.52 3.40 -11.91
C LYS A 71 -10.86 4.65 -11.09
N GLY A 72 -9.90 5.59 -11.05
CA GLY A 72 -10.09 6.97 -10.62
C GLY A 72 -9.85 7.93 -11.78
N HIS A 73 -10.28 9.18 -11.61
CA HIS A 73 -9.94 10.25 -12.56
C HIS A 73 -8.47 10.66 -12.39
N PRO A 74 -7.72 11.02 -13.46
CA PRO A 74 -6.32 11.45 -13.36
C PRO A 74 -6.08 12.62 -12.38
N ASP A 75 -7.04 13.54 -12.22
CA ASP A 75 -6.95 14.63 -11.25
C ASP A 75 -6.88 14.18 -9.79
N SER A 76 -7.26 12.93 -9.49
CA SER A 76 -7.10 12.33 -8.16
C SER A 76 -5.63 12.27 -7.71
N ALA A 77 -4.67 12.23 -8.65
CA ALA A 77 -3.25 12.33 -8.33
C ALA A 77 -2.91 13.67 -7.66
N ARG A 78 -3.53 14.78 -8.11
CA ARG A 78 -3.34 16.11 -7.48
C ARG A 78 -3.90 16.16 -6.07
N THR A 79 -5.04 15.48 -5.84
CA THR A 79 -5.62 15.36 -4.48
C THR A 79 -4.70 14.60 -3.54
N LEU A 80 -4.14 13.46 -3.99
CA LEU A 80 -3.14 12.72 -3.21
C LEU A 80 -1.91 13.57 -2.91
N ALA A 81 -1.39 14.29 -3.92
CA ALA A 81 -0.26 15.19 -3.74
C ALA A 81 -0.55 16.32 -2.74
N ALA A 82 -1.75 16.93 -2.81
CA ALA A 82 -2.20 17.97 -1.87
C ALA A 82 -2.38 17.44 -0.44
N ALA A 83 -2.72 16.15 -0.28
CA ALA A 83 -2.76 15.46 1.01
C ALA A 83 -1.38 15.06 1.55
N GLY A 84 -0.30 15.37 0.85
CA GLY A 84 1.09 15.09 1.26
C GLY A 84 1.67 13.79 0.71
N VAL A 85 0.91 12.96 -0.02
CA VAL A 85 1.45 11.73 -0.65
C VAL A 85 2.53 12.11 -1.67
N ARG A 86 3.70 11.47 -1.56
CA ARG A 86 4.84 11.70 -2.48
C ARG A 86 5.37 10.43 -3.11
N MET A 87 4.93 9.27 -2.62
CA MET A 87 5.34 7.97 -3.12
C MET A 87 4.13 7.05 -3.17
N VAL A 88 3.96 6.27 -4.24
CA VAL A 88 2.94 5.23 -4.30
C VAL A 88 3.49 3.91 -4.83
N SER A 89 2.97 2.80 -4.26
CA SER A 89 3.07 1.47 -4.85
C SER A 89 2.02 1.31 -5.95
N LEU A 90 2.42 0.78 -7.09
CA LEU A 90 1.54 0.37 -8.19
C LEU A 90 1.51 -1.15 -8.42
N ALA A 91 2.25 -1.92 -7.60
CA ALA A 91 2.28 -3.38 -7.73
C ALA A 91 1.02 -4.01 -7.14
N ASN A 92 -0.11 -3.89 -7.80
CA ASN A 92 -1.39 -4.45 -7.36
C ASN A 92 -2.20 -5.07 -8.50
N ASN A 93 -3.26 -5.81 -8.15
CA ASN A 93 -4.07 -6.59 -9.08
C ASN A 93 -5.10 -5.75 -9.87
N HIS A 94 -5.24 -4.48 -9.56
CA HIS A 94 -6.18 -3.57 -10.22
C HIS A 94 -5.51 -2.57 -11.16
N ILE A 95 -4.18 -2.44 -11.15
CA ILE A 95 -3.48 -1.43 -11.95
C ILE A 95 -3.66 -1.61 -13.47
N LEU A 96 -3.94 -2.83 -13.92
CA LEU A 96 -4.25 -3.16 -15.32
C LEU A 96 -5.76 -3.32 -15.59
N ASP A 97 -6.64 -2.84 -14.74
CA ASP A 97 -8.09 -2.95 -14.94
C ASP A 97 -8.57 -2.28 -16.22
N PHE A 98 -7.85 -1.30 -16.72
CA PHE A 98 -8.07 -0.62 -18.01
C PHE A 98 -6.86 -0.80 -18.95
N GLY A 99 -6.17 -1.94 -18.86
CA GLY A 99 -5.09 -2.33 -19.75
C GLY A 99 -3.81 -1.53 -19.57
N ALA A 100 -2.93 -1.65 -20.56
CA ALA A 100 -1.65 -0.95 -20.60
C ALA A 100 -1.84 0.59 -20.64
N GLU A 101 -2.84 1.06 -21.38
CA GLU A 101 -3.14 2.49 -21.49
C GLU A 101 -3.51 3.08 -20.13
N GLY A 102 -4.38 2.39 -19.35
CA GLY A 102 -4.73 2.83 -18.01
C GLY A 102 -3.54 2.89 -17.04
N LEU A 103 -2.60 1.96 -17.15
CA LEU A 103 -1.35 2.01 -16.39
C LEU A 103 -0.49 3.22 -16.79
N LEU A 104 -0.27 3.43 -18.09
CA LEU A 104 0.56 4.54 -18.59
C LEU A 104 -0.05 5.90 -18.23
N ASP A 105 -1.38 6.05 -18.36
CA ASP A 105 -2.11 7.24 -17.90
C ASP A 105 -1.87 7.49 -16.40
N THR A 106 -1.89 6.43 -15.59
CA THR A 106 -1.66 6.50 -14.14
C THR A 106 -0.26 6.99 -13.83
N MET A 107 0.77 6.42 -14.46
CA MET A 107 2.16 6.82 -14.28
C MET A 107 2.34 8.30 -14.64
N ASN A 108 1.82 8.73 -15.79
CA ASN A 108 1.88 10.12 -16.23
C ASN A 108 1.13 11.09 -15.29
N ALA A 109 -0.05 10.71 -14.79
CA ALA A 109 -0.82 11.52 -13.85
C ALA A 109 -0.08 11.71 -12.52
N LEU A 110 0.54 10.65 -12.00
CA LEU A 110 1.34 10.68 -10.77
C LEU A 110 2.59 11.55 -10.93
N GLU A 111 3.35 11.36 -12.01
CA GLU A 111 4.54 12.15 -12.33
C GLU A 111 4.20 13.64 -12.48
N THR A 112 3.11 13.95 -13.20
CA THR A 112 2.61 15.33 -13.35
C THR A 112 2.23 15.97 -12.01
N ALA A 113 1.74 15.17 -11.06
CA ALA A 113 1.41 15.62 -9.71
C ALA A 113 2.63 15.67 -8.76
N GLY A 114 3.82 15.27 -9.22
CA GLY A 114 5.04 15.20 -8.40
C GLY A 114 5.04 14.04 -7.41
N ILE A 115 4.33 12.95 -7.72
CA ILE A 115 4.31 11.72 -6.94
C ILE A 115 5.20 10.68 -7.62
N THR A 116 6.21 10.20 -6.92
CA THR A 116 7.05 9.08 -7.36
C THR A 116 6.28 7.77 -7.23
N HIS A 117 6.54 6.81 -8.11
CA HIS A 117 5.93 5.50 -8.03
C HIS A 117 6.94 4.37 -8.23
N CYS A 118 6.60 3.17 -7.80
CA CYS A 118 7.35 1.94 -8.06
C CYS A 118 6.41 0.73 -8.15
N GLY A 119 6.92 -0.38 -8.64
CA GLY A 119 6.18 -1.65 -8.65
C GLY A 119 5.32 -1.89 -9.89
N ALA A 120 5.31 -0.98 -10.86
CA ALA A 120 4.76 -1.21 -12.19
C ALA A 120 5.57 -0.44 -13.23
N GLY A 121 5.54 -0.89 -14.48
CA GLY A 121 6.30 -0.27 -15.56
C GLY A 121 5.93 -0.83 -16.92
N GLU A 122 6.57 -0.32 -17.97
CA GLU A 122 6.34 -0.70 -19.37
C GLU A 122 6.80 -2.14 -19.69
N ASN A 123 7.61 -2.72 -18.83
CA ASN A 123 8.08 -4.11 -18.91
C ASN A 123 8.53 -4.61 -17.53
N ASP A 124 8.91 -5.90 -17.42
CA ASP A 124 9.30 -6.53 -16.14
C ASP A 124 10.53 -5.89 -15.49
N ASP A 125 11.48 -5.38 -16.27
CA ASP A 125 12.67 -4.71 -15.72
C ASP A 125 12.28 -3.33 -15.17
N ALA A 126 11.54 -2.51 -15.93
CA ALA A 126 11.04 -1.21 -15.49
C ALA A 126 10.11 -1.33 -14.28
N ALA A 127 9.23 -2.35 -14.25
CA ALA A 127 8.33 -2.56 -13.12
C ALA A 127 9.07 -2.87 -11.80
N ARG A 128 10.29 -3.39 -11.88
CA ARG A 128 11.13 -3.75 -10.72
C ARG A 128 12.14 -2.69 -10.32
N GLU A 129 12.27 -1.62 -11.09
CA GLU A 129 13.17 -0.52 -10.71
C GLU A 129 12.77 0.02 -9.34
N PRO A 130 13.72 0.14 -8.40
CA PRO A 130 13.44 0.74 -7.11
C PRO A 130 13.21 2.24 -7.25
N ALA A 131 12.26 2.77 -6.48
CA ALA A 131 12.20 4.20 -6.24
C ALA A 131 13.14 4.58 -5.10
N VAL A 132 13.79 5.74 -5.20
CA VAL A 132 14.68 6.26 -4.16
C VAL A 132 14.30 7.70 -3.84
N ALA A 133 14.20 8.02 -2.56
CA ALA A 133 13.91 9.37 -2.07
C ALA A 133 14.90 9.79 -0.98
N ASP A 134 15.25 11.08 -0.96
CA ASP A 134 15.97 11.68 0.16
C ASP A 134 14.95 12.20 1.19
N VAL A 135 14.94 11.60 2.38
CA VAL A 135 13.97 11.87 3.44
C VAL A 135 14.72 12.30 4.70
N ALA A 136 14.60 13.57 5.08
CA ALA A 136 15.30 14.16 6.23
C ALA A 136 16.81 13.84 6.28
N GLY A 137 17.45 13.76 5.09
CA GLY A 137 18.88 13.46 4.94
C GLY A 137 19.22 11.97 4.96
N LEU A 138 18.24 11.08 4.96
CA LEU A 138 18.41 9.63 4.73
C LEU A 138 18.01 9.30 3.30
N ARG A 139 18.80 8.46 2.64
CA ARG A 139 18.50 7.91 1.33
C ARG A 139 17.65 6.66 1.50
N VAL A 140 16.36 6.75 1.20
CA VAL A 140 15.37 5.67 1.39
C VAL A 140 15.02 5.05 0.05
N GLY A 141 15.17 3.72 -0.06
CA GLY A 141 14.84 2.94 -1.24
C GLY A 141 13.57 2.11 -1.05
N PHE A 142 12.75 2.05 -2.10
CA PHE A 142 11.49 1.31 -2.12
C PHE A 142 11.48 0.30 -3.25
N LEU A 143 11.19 -0.95 -2.93
CA LEU A 143 10.81 -1.98 -3.88
C LEU A 143 9.34 -2.31 -3.69
N SER A 144 8.60 -2.47 -4.78
CA SER A 144 7.20 -2.85 -4.69
C SER A 144 6.90 -4.04 -5.61
N VAL A 145 6.19 -5.06 -5.08
CA VAL A 145 5.89 -6.30 -5.79
C VAL A 145 4.50 -6.84 -5.44
N MET A 146 3.90 -7.55 -6.39
CA MET A 146 2.63 -8.25 -6.20
C MET A 146 2.83 -9.77 -6.14
N GLN A 147 2.23 -10.43 -5.13
CA GLN A 147 2.22 -11.88 -5.00
C GLN A 147 1.66 -12.53 -6.28
N ARG A 148 2.23 -13.67 -6.68
CA ARG A 148 1.70 -14.44 -7.80
C ARG A 148 0.41 -15.15 -7.43
N TYR A 149 -0.65 -14.89 -8.18
CA TYR A 149 -1.91 -15.61 -8.15
C TYR A 149 -2.20 -16.19 -9.54
N ASN A 150 -2.64 -17.45 -9.61
CA ASN A 150 -2.89 -18.11 -10.91
C ASN A 150 -3.88 -17.32 -11.76
N MET A 151 -5.01 -16.89 -11.17
CA MET A 151 -6.02 -16.11 -11.89
C MET A 151 -5.48 -14.82 -12.53
N TYR A 152 -4.51 -14.16 -11.89
CA TYR A 152 -3.91 -12.94 -12.44
C TYR A 152 -2.83 -13.25 -13.49
N VAL A 153 -2.19 -14.42 -13.42
CA VAL A 153 -1.32 -14.90 -14.51
C VAL A 153 -2.15 -15.20 -15.74
N ASP A 154 -3.29 -15.88 -15.55
CA ASP A 154 -4.20 -16.24 -16.63
C ASP A 154 -4.83 -14.97 -17.28
N ASP A 155 -5.06 -13.92 -16.50
CA ASP A 155 -5.51 -12.60 -16.99
C ASP A 155 -4.37 -11.75 -17.60
N ASN A 156 -3.14 -12.23 -17.70
CA ASN A 156 -1.94 -11.47 -18.10
C ASN A 156 -1.70 -10.21 -17.25
N ALA A 157 -2.02 -10.28 -15.96
CA ALA A 157 -2.01 -9.14 -15.06
C ALA A 157 -0.65 -8.85 -14.40
N TYR A 158 0.45 -9.21 -15.04
CA TYR A 158 1.84 -8.91 -14.59
C TYR A 158 2.68 -8.40 -15.75
N ALA A 159 3.65 -7.57 -15.42
CA ALA A 159 4.67 -7.18 -16.40
C ALA A 159 5.41 -8.43 -16.95
N THR A 160 5.70 -8.37 -18.23
CA THR A 160 6.57 -9.32 -18.93
C THR A 160 7.71 -8.57 -19.60
N LYS A 161 8.59 -9.27 -20.31
CA LYS A 161 9.67 -8.61 -21.07
C LYS A 161 9.13 -7.54 -22.05
N ASP A 162 7.97 -7.80 -22.65
CA ASP A 162 7.44 -7.03 -23.76
C ASP A 162 6.03 -6.45 -23.46
N GLN A 163 5.56 -6.51 -22.21
CA GLN A 163 4.24 -6.01 -21.83
C GLN A 163 4.30 -5.24 -20.51
N PRO A 164 3.61 -4.09 -20.44
CA PRO A 164 3.47 -3.32 -19.21
C PRO A 164 2.71 -4.08 -18.13
N GLY A 165 2.96 -3.74 -16.88
CA GLY A 165 2.22 -4.28 -15.75
C GLY A 165 2.92 -4.14 -14.40
N PRO A 166 2.32 -4.68 -13.33
CA PRO A 166 2.91 -4.71 -12.00
C PRO A 166 4.03 -5.74 -11.90
N ALA A 167 5.02 -5.44 -11.05
CA ALA A 167 6.15 -6.31 -10.75
C ALA A 167 5.66 -7.58 -10.02
N ARG A 168 5.88 -8.72 -10.63
CA ARG A 168 5.54 -10.02 -10.04
C ARG A 168 6.56 -10.42 -8.99
N LEU A 169 6.11 -10.74 -7.77
CA LEU A 169 6.95 -11.32 -6.73
C LEU A 169 7.51 -12.67 -7.17
N ARG A 170 8.81 -12.73 -7.34
CA ARG A 170 9.63 -13.93 -7.56
C ARG A 170 10.67 -13.98 -6.44
N PRO A 171 10.56 -14.88 -5.45
CA PRO A 171 11.32 -14.80 -4.20
C PRO A 171 12.83 -14.62 -4.37
N SER A 172 13.48 -15.45 -5.20
CA SER A 172 14.93 -15.36 -5.40
C SER A 172 15.36 -14.08 -6.12
N ARG A 173 14.55 -13.58 -7.07
CA ARG A 173 14.84 -12.33 -7.78
C ARG A 173 14.65 -11.13 -6.87
N LEU A 174 13.54 -11.11 -6.10
CA LEU A 174 13.30 -10.05 -5.12
C LEU A 174 14.40 -10.00 -4.05
N ALA A 175 14.88 -11.15 -3.58
CA ALA A 175 15.99 -11.20 -2.62
C ALA A 175 17.26 -10.56 -3.21
N ALA A 176 17.58 -10.81 -4.47
CA ALA A 176 18.70 -10.16 -5.16
C ALA A 176 18.50 -8.66 -5.31
N ASP A 177 17.28 -8.22 -5.64
CA ASP A 177 16.94 -6.79 -5.77
C ASP A 177 17.05 -6.05 -4.42
N ILE A 178 16.56 -6.68 -3.33
CA ILE A 178 16.68 -6.14 -1.97
C ILE A 178 18.14 -5.99 -1.59
N ALA A 179 18.96 -7.04 -1.75
CA ALA A 179 20.37 -7.00 -1.43
C ALA A 179 21.11 -5.90 -2.23
N ALA A 180 20.84 -5.79 -3.52
CA ALA A 180 21.45 -4.76 -4.37
C ALA A 180 21.00 -3.34 -4.01
N LEU A 181 19.76 -3.15 -3.57
CA LEU A 181 19.25 -1.85 -3.12
C LEU A 181 19.82 -1.48 -1.76
N HIS A 182 19.85 -2.42 -0.81
CA HIS A 182 20.35 -2.22 0.56
C HIS A 182 21.78 -1.64 0.58
N GLU A 183 22.65 -2.07 -0.35
CA GLU A 183 24.02 -1.55 -0.49
C GLU A 183 24.09 -0.07 -0.96
N ARG A 184 22.99 0.48 -1.47
CA ARG A 184 22.95 1.78 -2.14
C ARG A 184 22.15 2.84 -1.39
N VAL A 185 21.45 2.44 -0.33
CA VAL A 185 20.54 3.30 0.42
C VAL A 185 20.77 3.19 1.93
N ASP A 186 20.27 4.14 2.69
CA ASP A 186 20.32 4.11 4.16
C ASP A 186 19.15 3.31 4.76
N LEU A 187 18.10 3.05 3.98
CA LEU A 187 16.97 2.24 4.40
C LEU A 187 16.31 1.57 3.18
N CYS A 188 16.13 0.25 3.24
CA CYS A 188 15.48 -0.55 2.20
C CYS A 188 14.09 -0.99 2.65
N ILE A 189 13.05 -0.48 1.99
CA ILE A 189 11.63 -0.75 2.30
C ILE A 189 11.02 -1.60 1.19
N VAL A 190 10.32 -2.67 1.58
CA VAL A 190 9.55 -3.50 0.63
C VAL A 190 8.06 -3.26 0.83
N LEU A 191 7.39 -2.79 -0.23
CA LEU A 191 5.95 -2.68 -0.33
C LEU A 191 5.43 -3.94 -1.04
N VAL A 192 4.53 -4.70 -0.42
CA VAL A 192 4.10 -5.97 -0.98
C VAL A 192 2.59 -6.12 -0.99
N HIS A 193 2.04 -6.41 -2.17
CA HIS A 193 0.62 -6.66 -2.38
C HIS A 193 0.36 -8.17 -2.40
N TRP A 194 -0.17 -8.72 -1.30
CA TRP A 194 -0.21 -10.17 -1.05
C TRP A 194 -1.40 -10.63 -0.18
N GLY A 195 -1.52 -11.95 0.04
CA GLY A 195 -2.54 -12.51 0.92
C GLY A 195 -3.85 -12.81 0.20
N ARG A 196 -4.97 -12.69 0.89
CA ARG A 196 -6.33 -12.95 0.37
C ARG A 196 -7.29 -11.89 0.88
N ASN A 197 -8.14 -11.37 -0.01
CA ASN A 197 -9.14 -10.37 0.33
C ASN A 197 -9.99 -10.80 1.54
N TYR A 198 -10.03 -9.96 2.57
CA TYR A 198 -10.83 -10.13 3.78
C TYR A 198 -10.60 -11.47 4.51
N LYS A 199 -9.36 -11.98 4.49
CA LYS A 199 -8.94 -13.20 5.19
C LYS A 199 -7.71 -12.92 6.02
N ASP A 200 -7.52 -13.73 7.06
CA ASP A 200 -6.37 -13.65 7.95
C ASP A 200 -5.04 -13.89 7.22
N ARG A 201 -3.97 -13.47 7.86
CA ARG A 201 -2.60 -13.71 7.43
C ARG A 201 -2.34 -15.20 7.17
N THR A 202 -1.61 -15.49 6.12
CA THR A 202 -1.28 -16.83 5.67
C THR A 202 0.18 -17.19 5.98
N SER A 203 0.48 -18.49 6.15
CA SER A 203 1.85 -18.99 6.29
C SER A 203 2.75 -18.67 5.10
N LEU A 204 2.17 -18.48 3.91
CA LEU A 204 2.94 -18.02 2.74
C LEU A 204 3.43 -16.59 2.92
N GLN A 205 2.60 -15.68 3.45
CA GLN A 205 3.03 -14.31 3.76
C GLN A 205 4.16 -14.31 4.80
N GLU A 206 4.07 -15.14 5.85
CA GLU A 206 5.12 -15.30 6.85
C GLU A 206 6.44 -15.78 6.23
N LYS A 207 6.38 -16.83 5.41
CA LYS A 207 7.55 -17.35 4.71
C LYS A 207 8.20 -16.30 3.79
N LEU A 208 7.39 -15.53 3.06
CA LEU A 208 7.87 -14.48 2.17
C LEU A 208 8.50 -13.33 2.95
N ALA A 209 7.89 -12.93 4.09
CA ALA A 209 8.44 -11.89 4.95
C ALA A 209 9.82 -12.26 5.50
N HIS A 210 9.98 -13.49 5.99
CA HIS A 210 11.30 -13.99 6.40
C HIS A 210 12.33 -13.94 5.28
N GLY A 211 11.95 -14.32 4.05
CA GLY A 211 12.86 -14.24 2.90
C GLY A 211 13.29 -12.80 2.56
N MET A 212 12.37 -11.83 2.66
CA MET A 212 12.67 -10.41 2.46
C MET A 212 13.58 -9.85 3.57
N GLN A 213 13.28 -10.18 4.83
CA GLN A 213 14.11 -9.81 5.98
C GLN A 213 15.55 -10.37 5.84
N GLN A 214 15.70 -11.66 5.53
CA GLN A 214 17.02 -12.29 5.32
C GLN A 214 17.80 -11.68 4.14
N ALA A 215 17.12 -11.11 3.16
CA ALA A 215 17.73 -10.42 2.02
C ALA A 215 18.19 -8.99 2.33
N GLY A 216 17.84 -8.43 3.51
CA GLY A 216 18.25 -7.09 3.95
C GLY A 216 17.15 -6.03 3.84
N ALA A 217 15.88 -6.40 3.80
CA ALA A 217 14.80 -5.42 3.98
C ALA A 217 14.80 -4.90 5.42
N ASP A 218 14.73 -3.58 5.59
CA ASP A 218 14.69 -2.91 6.90
C ASP A 218 13.24 -2.69 7.40
N LEU A 219 12.26 -2.69 6.49
CA LEU A 219 10.83 -2.56 6.78
C LEU A 219 10.02 -3.23 5.68
N ILE A 220 8.96 -3.95 6.06
CA ILE A 220 8.04 -4.60 5.11
C ILE A 220 6.61 -4.12 5.37
N ILE A 221 5.95 -3.56 4.34
CA ILE A 221 4.58 -3.05 4.41
C ILE A 221 3.70 -3.79 3.41
N GLY A 222 2.67 -4.44 3.92
CA GLY A 222 1.75 -5.28 3.16
C GLY A 222 0.41 -4.61 2.85
N HIS A 223 -0.17 -5.01 1.70
CA HIS A 223 -1.44 -4.53 1.13
C HIS A 223 -2.24 -5.69 0.54
N HIS A 224 -3.46 -5.47 0.07
CA HIS A 224 -4.39 -6.40 -0.60
C HIS A 224 -5.47 -7.03 0.28
N PRO A 225 -5.25 -7.47 1.53
CA PRO A 225 -6.32 -8.09 2.31
C PRO A 225 -7.51 -7.17 2.61
N HIS A 226 -7.40 -5.86 2.44
CA HIS A 226 -8.40 -4.83 2.73
C HIS A 226 -8.85 -4.76 4.21
N ILE A 227 -8.19 -5.50 5.07
CA ILE A 227 -8.31 -5.47 6.54
C ILE A 227 -6.92 -5.43 7.15
N PRO A 228 -6.73 -4.80 8.32
CA PRO A 228 -5.46 -4.83 9.03
C PRO A 228 -5.05 -6.25 9.43
N HIS A 229 -3.77 -6.56 9.29
CA HIS A 229 -3.18 -7.77 9.83
C HIS A 229 -2.19 -7.45 10.96
N PRO A 230 -1.96 -8.42 11.89
CA PRO A 230 -0.99 -8.22 12.96
C PRO A 230 0.39 -7.80 12.45
N VAL A 231 1.01 -6.90 13.20
CA VAL A 231 2.40 -6.48 13.04
C VAL A 231 3.30 -7.44 13.79
N THR A 232 4.42 -7.83 13.22
CA THR A 232 5.45 -8.65 13.88
C THR A 232 6.84 -8.04 13.66
N ILE A 233 7.77 -8.40 14.55
CA ILE A 233 9.17 -8.02 14.42
C ILE A 233 9.97 -9.29 14.11
N LEU A 234 10.63 -9.32 12.96
CA LEU A 234 11.50 -10.42 12.53
C LEU A 234 12.95 -9.98 12.64
N ASP A 235 13.66 -10.46 13.67
CA ASP A 235 15.07 -10.11 13.95
C ASP A 235 15.34 -8.59 13.88
N GLY A 236 14.46 -7.79 14.50
CA GLY A 236 14.55 -6.33 14.52
C GLY A 236 13.88 -5.62 13.33
N VAL A 237 13.42 -6.35 12.31
CA VAL A 237 12.72 -5.78 11.14
C VAL A 237 11.21 -5.83 11.34
N PRO A 238 10.51 -4.69 11.34
CA PRO A 238 9.06 -4.65 11.41
C PRO A 238 8.42 -5.15 10.11
N VAL A 239 7.37 -5.95 10.28
CA VAL A 239 6.50 -6.42 9.20
C VAL A 239 5.07 -6.05 9.52
N VAL A 240 4.52 -5.11 8.79
CA VAL A 240 3.09 -4.78 8.78
C VAL A 240 2.45 -5.61 7.67
N TYR A 241 1.83 -6.74 8.01
CA TYR A 241 1.36 -7.71 7.00
C TYR A 241 0.20 -7.20 6.15
N SER A 242 -0.60 -6.28 6.64
CA SER A 242 -1.61 -5.54 5.86
C SER A 242 -2.03 -4.28 6.62
N LEU A 243 -2.06 -3.17 5.92
CA LEU A 243 -2.64 -1.92 6.41
C LEU A 243 -4.18 -1.88 6.22
N GLY A 244 -4.75 -2.78 5.40
CA GLY A 244 -6.14 -2.68 5.01
C GLY A 244 -6.40 -1.49 4.08
N ASN A 245 -7.65 -1.02 4.06
CA ASN A 245 -8.03 0.15 3.27
C ASN A 245 -7.61 1.46 3.98
N ALA A 246 -7.31 2.47 3.18
CA ALA A 246 -7.27 3.87 3.61
C ALA A 246 -8.42 4.65 2.93
N ALA A 247 -8.17 5.39 1.86
CA ALA A 247 -9.19 6.05 1.06
C ALA A 247 -9.56 5.17 -0.14
N PHE A 248 -10.35 4.11 0.09
CA PHE A 248 -10.64 3.11 -0.94
C PHE A 248 -12.08 3.20 -1.44
N GLY A 249 -12.27 3.52 -2.70
CA GLY A 249 -13.53 3.85 -3.34
C GLY A 249 -14.48 2.69 -3.61
N THR A 250 -14.53 1.68 -2.74
CA THR A 250 -15.53 0.61 -2.79
C THR A 250 -16.27 0.52 -1.46
N ARG A 251 -17.48 -0.06 -1.46
CA ARG A 251 -18.26 -0.20 -0.22
C ARG A 251 -17.64 -1.17 0.78
N GLY A 252 -16.64 -1.96 0.36
CA GLY A 252 -16.02 -2.96 1.22
C GLY A 252 -16.91 -4.18 1.51
N ARG A 253 -16.44 -5.06 2.39
CA ARG A 253 -17.13 -6.28 2.82
C ARG A 253 -17.01 -6.46 4.33
N TYR A 254 -17.43 -5.44 5.08
CA TYR A 254 -17.29 -5.40 6.55
C TYR A 254 -18.47 -6.02 7.30
N HIS A 255 -19.56 -6.36 6.62
CA HIS A 255 -20.59 -7.27 7.11
C HIS A 255 -19.98 -8.65 7.35
N ASP A 256 -20.50 -9.47 8.22
CA ASP A 256 -19.99 -10.79 8.62
C ASP A 256 -18.87 -10.75 9.72
N GLY A 257 -18.90 -9.76 10.60
CA GLY A 257 -17.99 -9.68 11.76
C GLY A 257 -16.54 -9.32 11.41
N ARG A 258 -16.29 -8.79 10.20
CA ARG A 258 -14.98 -8.25 9.84
C ARG A 258 -14.81 -6.85 10.40
N PRO A 259 -13.61 -6.51 10.89
CA PRO A 259 -13.37 -5.20 11.46
C PRO A 259 -13.49 -4.12 10.38
N PRO A 260 -14.28 -3.05 10.60
CA PRO A 260 -14.47 -1.96 9.63
C PRO A 260 -13.33 -0.95 9.66
N TYR A 261 -12.11 -1.43 9.88
CA TYR A 261 -10.94 -0.60 10.11
C TYR A 261 -9.91 -0.76 9.01
N GLY A 262 -9.18 0.34 8.78
CA GLY A 262 -7.87 0.37 8.15
C GLY A 262 -6.82 0.80 9.15
N LEU A 263 -5.55 0.69 8.77
CA LEU A 263 -4.40 1.04 9.60
C LEU A 263 -3.51 2.02 8.85
N ILE A 264 -3.11 3.09 9.52
CA ILE A 264 -2.02 3.96 9.11
C ILE A 264 -0.84 3.65 10.02
N ALA A 265 0.33 3.39 9.44
CA ALA A 265 1.56 3.16 10.18
C ALA A 265 2.54 4.31 9.94
N ILE A 266 3.10 4.88 10.99
CA ILE A 266 4.17 5.88 10.89
C ILE A 266 5.43 5.30 11.50
N ALA A 267 6.45 5.09 10.66
CA ALA A 267 7.73 4.58 11.09
C ALA A 267 8.69 5.72 11.40
N GLU A 268 9.31 5.69 12.59
CA GLU A 268 10.50 6.46 12.89
C GLU A 268 11.71 5.63 12.44
N VAL A 269 12.56 6.23 11.60
CA VAL A 269 13.65 5.50 10.94
C VAL A 269 14.97 6.22 11.08
N GLU A 270 16.02 5.43 11.18
CA GLU A 270 17.41 5.82 11.08
C GLU A 270 18.10 4.94 10.03
N ARG A 271 19.40 5.12 9.82
CA ARG A 271 20.15 4.26 8.89
C ARG A 271 20.00 2.77 9.25
N HIS A 272 19.50 1.97 8.31
CA HIS A 272 19.29 0.51 8.41
C HIS A 272 18.47 0.07 9.64
N ARG A 273 17.63 0.95 10.16
CA ARG A 273 16.85 0.62 11.36
C ARG A 273 15.55 1.42 11.46
N VAL A 274 14.49 0.73 11.81
CA VAL A 274 13.26 1.33 12.32
C VAL A 274 13.41 1.45 13.84
N THR A 275 13.26 2.67 14.35
CA THR A 275 13.45 2.99 15.80
C THR A 275 12.13 3.20 16.52
N GLY A 276 11.02 3.30 15.79
CA GLY A 276 9.69 3.43 16.34
C GLY A 276 8.63 3.11 15.28
N LEU A 277 7.46 2.68 15.74
CA LEU A 277 6.30 2.44 14.89
C LEU A 277 5.05 2.93 15.60
N GLU A 278 4.39 3.91 15.03
CA GLU A 278 3.11 4.45 15.50
C GLU A 278 1.99 3.89 14.62
N LEU A 279 0.90 3.43 15.25
CA LEU A 279 -0.22 2.78 14.57
C LEU A 279 -1.52 3.52 14.88
N HIS A 280 -2.22 3.95 13.84
CA HIS A 280 -3.52 4.62 13.94
C HIS A 280 -4.58 3.83 13.22
N LEU A 281 -5.66 3.47 13.89
CA LEU A 281 -6.84 2.93 13.25
C LEU A 281 -7.71 4.03 12.65
N ILE A 282 -8.31 3.70 11.51
CA ILE A 282 -9.32 4.53 10.84
C ILE A 282 -10.55 3.69 10.51
N HIS A 283 -11.73 4.27 10.65
CA HIS A 283 -12.97 3.69 10.13
C HIS A 283 -13.01 3.80 8.61
N VAL A 284 -13.24 2.68 7.92
CA VAL A 284 -13.21 2.59 6.45
C VAL A 284 -14.43 1.89 5.86
N ASP A 285 -15.46 1.57 6.65
CA ASP A 285 -16.71 1.05 6.12
C ASP A 285 -17.50 2.18 5.44
N ASN A 286 -17.40 2.23 4.12
CA ASN A 286 -18.01 3.26 3.30
C ASN A 286 -19.57 3.29 3.32
N ALA A 287 -20.20 2.26 3.89
CA ALA A 287 -21.64 2.32 4.18
C ALA A 287 -21.93 3.24 5.39
N ILE A 288 -20.95 3.48 6.24
CA ILE A 288 -21.03 4.31 7.46
C ILE A 288 -20.36 5.66 7.23
N VAL A 289 -19.10 5.65 6.76
CA VAL A 289 -18.30 6.89 6.63
C VAL A 289 -18.51 7.62 5.29
N ASN A 290 -19.36 7.10 4.42
CA ASN A 290 -19.69 7.71 3.12
C ASN A 290 -18.44 8.13 2.32
N PHE A 291 -17.51 7.21 2.15
CA PHE A 291 -16.21 7.40 1.45
C PHE A 291 -15.33 8.52 2.01
N GLN A 292 -15.53 8.90 3.27
CA GLN A 292 -14.67 9.80 4.03
C GLN A 292 -14.17 9.11 5.29
N PRO A 293 -13.09 8.31 5.21
CA PRO A 293 -12.50 7.65 6.37
C PRO A 293 -12.26 8.61 7.53
N GLN A 294 -12.46 8.12 8.76
CA GLN A 294 -12.33 8.91 9.98
C GLN A 294 -11.40 8.21 10.97
N PRO A 295 -10.62 8.94 11.78
CA PRO A 295 -9.87 8.33 12.87
C PRO A 295 -10.78 7.53 13.82
N ALA A 296 -10.31 6.38 14.30
CA ALA A 296 -11.06 5.47 15.17
C ALA A 296 -10.45 5.43 16.56
N PHE A 297 -11.05 6.17 17.51
CA PHE A 297 -10.54 6.32 18.88
C PHE A 297 -11.45 5.71 19.95
N ASP A 298 -12.58 5.13 19.58
CA ASP A 298 -13.51 4.50 20.52
C ASP A 298 -12.93 3.25 21.18
N ALA A 299 -13.60 2.76 22.22
CA ALA A 299 -13.11 1.63 23.02
C ALA A 299 -13.01 0.32 22.21
N GLU A 300 -13.89 0.12 21.22
CA GLU A 300 -13.87 -1.05 20.35
C GLU A 300 -12.67 -1.01 19.42
N ALA A 301 -12.42 0.13 18.77
CA ALA A 301 -11.25 0.36 17.95
C ALA A 301 -9.96 0.14 18.74
N GLN A 302 -9.87 0.69 19.95
CA GLN A 302 -8.71 0.51 20.83
C GLN A 302 -8.52 -0.95 21.26
N ALA A 303 -9.60 -1.67 21.52
CA ALA A 303 -9.53 -3.11 21.83
C ALA A 303 -9.03 -3.90 20.62
N TYR A 304 -9.53 -3.59 19.42
CA TYR A 304 -9.08 -4.22 18.18
C TYR A 304 -7.62 -3.89 17.87
N LEU A 305 -7.19 -2.65 18.00
CA LEU A 305 -5.80 -2.24 17.78
C LEU A 305 -4.81 -3.06 18.61
N ARG A 306 -5.15 -3.34 19.87
CA ARG A 306 -4.33 -4.18 20.77
C ARG A 306 -4.18 -5.63 20.30
N THR A 307 -5.04 -6.12 19.42
CA THR A 307 -4.92 -7.45 18.81
C THR A 307 -3.94 -7.48 17.63
N LEU A 308 -3.57 -6.31 17.11
CA LEU A 308 -2.73 -6.19 15.92
C LEU A 308 -1.22 -6.18 16.24
N TYR A 309 -0.82 -6.19 17.51
CA TYR A 309 0.58 -6.19 17.89
C TYR A 309 0.84 -6.88 19.22
N ASP A 310 2.05 -7.40 19.39
CA ASP A 310 2.57 -7.84 20.66
C ASP A 310 3.36 -6.69 21.31
N PRO A 311 2.92 -6.15 22.48
CA PRO A 311 3.60 -5.05 23.14
C PRO A 311 5.07 -5.35 23.48
N VAL A 312 5.40 -6.61 23.77
CA VAL A 312 6.78 -7.04 24.11
C VAL A 312 7.66 -7.01 22.86
N GLN A 313 7.15 -7.49 21.72
CA GLN A 313 7.88 -7.43 20.46
C GLN A 313 8.09 -5.99 20.01
N LEU A 314 7.07 -5.14 20.06
CA LEU A 314 7.20 -3.74 19.67
C LEU A 314 8.09 -2.94 20.61
N ALA A 315 8.10 -3.21 21.91
CA ALA A 315 9.02 -2.59 22.86
C ALA A 315 10.50 -2.89 22.55
N SER A 316 10.79 -3.96 21.80
CA SER A 316 12.16 -4.27 21.35
C SER A 316 12.67 -3.33 20.26
N LEU A 317 11.80 -2.60 19.55
CA LEU A 317 12.20 -1.62 18.52
C LEU A 317 12.70 -0.31 19.14
N ALA A 318 12.07 0.15 20.22
CA ALA A 318 12.50 1.32 20.99
C ALA A 318 11.58 1.58 22.20
N PRO A 319 12.03 2.37 23.19
CA PRO A 319 11.19 2.80 24.32
C PRO A 319 10.04 3.76 23.92
N ASN A 320 9.85 4.08 22.66
CA ASN A 320 8.96 5.14 22.16
C ASN A 320 7.80 4.64 21.28
N LEU A 321 7.30 3.42 21.53
CA LEU A 321 6.07 3.00 20.85
C LEU A 321 4.91 3.90 21.26
N ARG A 322 4.32 4.61 20.30
CA ARG A 322 3.06 5.34 20.48
C ARG A 322 1.97 4.60 19.73
N VAL A 323 0.99 4.13 20.48
CA VAL A 323 -0.25 3.57 19.95
C VAL A 323 -1.35 4.54 20.38
N SER A 324 -1.91 5.26 19.43
CA SER A 324 -2.94 6.28 19.67
C SER A 324 -4.25 5.93 18.96
#